data_8b9bf162774330beb4c4246e74dbb4b7
#
_entry.id   8b9bf162774330beb4c4246e74dbb4b7
#
_cell.length_a   1.000
_cell.length_b   1.000
_cell.length_c   1.000
_cell.angle_alpha   90.00
_cell.angle_beta   90.00
_cell.angle_gamma   90.00
#
_symmetry.space_group_name_H-M   'P 1'
#
loop_
_entity.id
_entity.type
_entity.pdbx_description
1 polymer ?
#
loop_
_entity_poly.entity_id
_entity_poly.type
_entity_poly.pdbx_seq_one_letter_code
_entity_poly.pdbx_strand_id
1 'polypeptide(L)'
;TKDKRVKKFLEKQGYMCIEVSDGKYFELSNEVKIKIIKFGYIDSSLIIETPQEKILNLNDCPLNNKEEIEIFKKKHGSFDILLSQFSYAAWKGGKDNSEYRKIAAKEKINTLVNQYKILDCKYAVPFASFIYFSNSLNNYMNDHINNPVDLYNKIKNEINVIIMSPNEKQNLKDLTQNPESINFWKSKYQNIDKLPIENFNFTVDYENLKLQYE
;
A
#
# COMPACT_ATOMS: atom_id res chain seq x y z
N THR A 1 14.49 -10.05 -8.58
CA THR A 1 15.51 -9.93 -7.52
C THR A 1 16.60 -10.99 -7.74
N LYS A 2 17.82 -10.75 -7.22
CA LYS A 2 18.86 -11.79 -7.17
C LYS A 2 18.52 -12.87 -6.13
N ASP A 3 17.71 -12.54 -5.14
CA ASP A 3 17.22 -13.46 -4.11
C ASP A 3 16.13 -14.37 -4.67
N LYS A 4 16.38 -15.65 -4.69
CA LYS A 4 15.50 -16.70 -5.20
C LYS A 4 14.77 -17.47 -4.10
N ARG A 5 14.89 -17.09 -2.84
CA ARG A 5 14.28 -17.82 -1.70
C ARG A 5 12.77 -17.92 -1.82
N VAL A 6 12.11 -16.80 -2.13
CA VAL A 6 10.64 -16.77 -2.29
C VAL A 6 10.19 -17.66 -3.43
N LYS A 7 10.84 -17.57 -4.60
CA LYS A 7 10.54 -18.43 -5.75
C LYS A 7 10.67 -19.90 -5.38
N LYS A 8 11.81 -20.30 -4.82
CA LYS A 8 12.06 -21.68 -4.40
C LYS A 8 11.04 -22.19 -3.39
N PHE A 9 10.63 -21.32 -2.44
CA PHE A 9 9.60 -21.67 -1.47
C PHE A 9 8.25 -21.92 -2.16
N LEU A 10 7.81 -21.04 -3.03
CA LEU A 10 6.53 -21.18 -3.74
C LEU A 10 6.53 -22.41 -4.65
N GLU A 11 7.62 -22.66 -5.38
CA GLU A 11 7.77 -23.85 -6.22
C GLU A 11 7.70 -25.15 -5.41
N LYS A 12 8.26 -25.18 -4.21
CA LYS A 12 8.11 -26.33 -3.27
C LYS A 12 6.65 -26.53 -2.81
N GLN A 13 5.82 -25.48 -2.81
CA GLN A 13 4.39 -25.57 -2.51
C GLN A 13 3.54 -25.92 -3.74
N GLY A 14 4.17 -26.20 -4.88
CA GLY A 14 3.48 -26.60 -6.12
C GLY A 14 3.03 -25.44 -7.01
N TYR A 15 3.45 -24.18 -6.71
CA TYR A 15 3.13 -23.04 -7.55
C TYR A 15 4.09 -22.91 -8.73
N MET A 16 3.56 -22.64 -9.91
CA MET A 16 4.37 -22.24 -11.06
C MET A 16 4.76 -20.77 -10.93
N CYS A 17 6.08 -20.48 -10.88
CA CYS A 17 6.58 -19.12 -10.70
C CYS A 17 7.19 -18.59 -12.00
N ILE A 18 6.60 -17.53 -12.54
CA ILE A 18 7.13 -16.81 -13.70
C ILE A 18 7.81 -15.53 -13.25
N GLU A 19 9.06 -15.34 -13.60
CA GLU A 19 9.82 -14.13 -13.28
C GLU A 19 9.63 -13.09 -14.39
N VAL A 20 9.03 -11.95 -14.03
CA VAL A 20 8.88 -10.82 -14.94
C VAL A 20 10.06 -9.88 -14.80
N SER A 21 10.69 -9.52 -15.91
CA SER A 21 11.81 -8.58 -15.94
C SER A 21 11.35 -7.16 -15.68
N ASP A 22 12.17 -6.39 -14.93
CA ASP A 22 11.92 -4.98 -14.66
C ASP A 22 11.66 -4.18 -15.93
N GLY A 23 10.60 -3.39 -15.94
CA GLY A 23 10.21 -2.51 -17.02
C GLY A 23 9.74 -3.17 -18.30
N LYS A 24 9.65 -4.50 -18.37
CA LYS A 24 9.15 -5.22 -19.53
C LYS A 24 7.70 -5.66 -19.33
N TYR A 25 6.91 -5.60 -20.40
CA TYR A 25 5.57 -6.16 -20.39
C TYR A 25 5.62 -7.69 -20.39
N PHE A 26 4.65 -8.26 -19.68
CA PHE A 26 4.34 -9.68 -19.68
C PHE A 26 2.84 -9.83 -19.96
N GLU A 27 2.49 -10.62 -20.97
CA GLU A 27 1.10 -10.87 -21.34
C GLU A 27 0.50 -11.95 -20.44
N LEU A 28 -0.55 -11.61 -19.70
CA LEU A 28 -1.33 -12.57 -18.89
C LEU A 28 -2.42 -13.23 -19.74
N SER A 29 -2.95 -12.50 -20.71
CA SER A 29 -3.93 -12.98 -21.71
C SER A 29 -3.87 -12.07 -22.93
N ASN A 30 -4.73 -12.34 -23.94
CA ASN A 30 -4.86 -11.49 -25.13
C ASN A 30 -5.30 -10.05 -24.81
N GLU A 31 -5.90 -9.82 -23.64
CA GLU A 31 -6.47 -8.52 -23.24
C GLU A 31 -5.76 -7.89 -22.05
N VAL A 32 -4.93 -8.64 -21.33
CA VAL A 32 -4.29 -8.15 -20.09
C VAL A 32 -2.80 -8.34 -20.14
N LYS A 33 -2.07 -7.25 -20.02
CA LYS A 33 -0.62 -7.26 -19.85
C LYS A 33 -0.22 -6.55 -18.56
N ILE A 34 0.88 -6.98 -18.00
CA ILE A 34 1.44 -6.39 -16.78
C ILE A 34 2.87 -5.92 -17.03
N LYS A 35 3.28 -4.96 -16.21
CA LYS A 35 4.67 -4.50 -16.14
C LYS A 35 5.03 -4.23 -14.70
N ILE A 36 6.15 -4.79 -14.26
CA ILE A 36 6.71 -4.53 -12.94
C ILE A 36 7.78 -3.46 -13.08
N ILE A 37 7.70 -2.41 -12.25
CA ILE A 37 8.71 -1.34 -12.18
C ILE A 37 9.38 -1.41 -10.82
N LYS A 38 10.67 -1.62 -10.83
CA LYS A 38 11.49 -1.67 -9.62
C LYS A 38 11.69 -0.28 -9.02
N PHE A 39 11.51 -0.17 -7.71
CA PHE A 39 11.83 0.99 -6.90
C PHE A 39 12.93 0.65 -5.90
N GLY A 40 14.01 1.43 -5.94
CA GLY A 40 15.13 1.22 -5.03
C GLY A 40 15.65 -0.23 -5.05
N TYR A 41 15.85 -0.79 -3.86
CA TYR A 41 16.48 -2.11 -3.69
C TYR A 41 15.47 -3.26 -3.57
N ILE A 42 14.36 -3.05 -2.88
CA ILE A 42 13.39 -4.10 -2.50
C ILE A 42 11.98 -3.88 -3.04
N ASP A 43 11.59 -2.64 -3.34
CA ASP A 43 10.22 -2.30 -3.71
C ASP A 43 9.97 -2.43 -5.21
N SER A 44 8.71 -2.64 -5.57
CA SER A 44 8.27 -2.62 -6.96
C SER A 44 6.80 -2.23 -7.06
N SER A 45 6.46 -1.46 -8.08
CA SER A 45 5.08 -1.21 -8.48
C SER A 45 4.63 -2.17 -9.58
N LEU A 46 3.32 -2.28 -9.74
CA LEU A 46 2.69 -3.07 -10.78
C LEU A 46 1.82 -2.17 -11.65
N ILE A 47 2.08 -2.17 -12.96
CA ILE A 47 1.20 -1.58 -13.97
C ILE A 47 0.43 -2.72 -14.61
N ILE A 48 -0.91 -2.59 -14.68
CA ILE A 48 -1.81 -3.50 -15.36
C ILE A 48 -2.47 -2.71 -16.49
N GLU A 49 -2.40 -3.22 -17.70
CA GLU A 49 -3.05 -2.60 -18.87
C GLU A 49 -4.05 -3.57 -19.47
N THR A 50 -5.26 -3.07 -19.69
CA THR A 50 -6.33 -3.68 -20.46
C THR A 50 -6.56 -2.84 -21.72
N PRO A 51 -7.43 -3.25 -22.68
CA PRO A 51 -7.76 -2.40 -23.83
C PRO A 51 -8.40 -1.06 -23.46
N GLN A 52 -9.01 -0.94 -22.27
CA GLN A 52 -9.77 0.24 -21.87
C GLN A 52 -9.11 1.01 -20.72
N GLU A 53 -8.50 0.33 -19.76
CA GLU A 53 -8.00 0.94 -18.52
C GLU A 53 -6.54 0.59 -18.23
N LYS A 54 -5.86 1.53 -17.60
CA LYS A 54 -4.50 1.41 -17.12
C LYS A 54 -4.45 1.63 -15.62
N ILE A 55 -4.02 0.62 -14.88
CA ILE A 55 -4.00 0.60 -13.43
C ILE A 55 -2.56 0.67 -12.94
N LEU A 56 -2.30 1.53 -11.97
CA LEU A 56 -1.04 1.58 -11.26
C LEU A 56 -1.24 1.15 -9.80
N ASN A 57 -0.61 0.05 -9.42
CA ASN A 57 -0.50 -0.35 -8.03
C ASN A 57 0.89 0.02 -7.51
N LEU A 58 0.97 1.09 -6.72
CA LEU A 58 2.20 1.53 -6.05
C LEU A 58 2.43 0.77 -4.74
N ASN A 59 1.36 0.22 -4.12
CA ASN A 59 1.47 -0.34 -2.78
C ASN A 59 2.08 0.70 -1.82
N ASP A 60 3.26 0.43 -1.26
CA ASP A 60 4.04 1.34 -0.40
C ASP A 60 5.33 1.86 -1.06
N CYS A 61 5.45 1.71 -2.38
CA CYS A 61 6.61 2.19 -3.15
C CYS A 61 6.91 3.67 -2.87
N PRO A 62 8.18 4.05 -2.74
CA PRO A 62 8.60 5.40 -2.34
C PRO A 62 8.55 6.43 -3.49
N LEU A 63 7.43 6.51 -4.19
CA LEU A 63 7.16 7.55 -5.19
C LEU A 63 6.52 8.76 -4.49
N ASN A 64 7.29 9.50 -3.71
CA ASN A 64 6.77 10.44 -2.73
C ASN A 64 6.91 11.92 -3.13
N ASN A 65 7.94 12.30 -3.89
CA ASN A 65 8.14 13.68 -4.27
C ASN A 65 7.57 13.98 -5.68
N LYS A 66 7.21 15.24 -5.90
CA LYS A 66 6.53 15.66 -7.13
C LYS A 66 7.36 15.44 -8.38
N GLU A 67 8.66 15.72 -8.32
CA GLU A 67 9.58 15.59 -9.47
C GLU A 67 9.70 14.12 -9.90
N GLU A 68 9.84 13.20 -8.94
CA GLU A 68 9.87 11.75 -9.23
C GLU A 68 8.55 11.27 -9.84
N ILE A 69 7.40 11.77 -9.35
CA ILE A 69 6.09 11.44 -9.89
C ILE A 69 5.96 11.94 -11.34
N GLU A 70 6.42 13.16 -11.64
CA GLU A 70 6.43 13.72 -12.99
C GLU A 70 7.33 12.92 -13.95
N ILE A 71 8.55 12.55 -13.51
CA ILE A 71 9.46 11.69 -14.26
C ILE A 71 8.80 10.32 -14.53
N PHE A 72 8.14 9.76 -13.52
CA PHE A 72 7.43 8.49 -13.66
C PHE A 72 6.27 8.60 -14.68
N LYS A 73 5.47 9.67 -14.61
CA LYS A 73 4.42 9.96 -15.59
C LYS A 73 4.98 10.14 -17.00
N LYS A 74 6.06 10.90 -17.16
CA LYS A 74 6.72 11.12 -18.47
C LYS A 74 7.16 9.79 -19.10
N LYS A 75 7.61 8.84 -18.29
CA LYS A 75 8.09 7.53 -18.74
C LYS A 75 6.95 6.52 -18.99
N HIS A 76 5.88 6.57 -18.21
CA HIS A 76 4.87 5.53 -18.20
C HIS A 76 3.47 6.01 -18.63
N GLY A 77 3.28 7.31 -18.83
CA GLY A 77 1.98 7.93 -19.18
C GLY A 77 1.05 8.12 -17.99
N SER A 78 -0.20 8.49 -18.27
CA SER A 78 -1.28 8.65 -17.30
C SER A 78 -1.89 7.29 -16.91
N PHE A 79 -2.66 7.27 -15.84
CA PHE A 79 -3.31 6.06 -15.33
C PHE A 79 -4.78 6.34 -15.02
N ASP A 80 -5.64 5.35 -15.25
CA ASP A 80 -7.06 5.48 -14.91
C ASP A 80 -7.28 5.25 -13.41
N ILE A 81 -6.61 4.25 -12.84
CA ILE A 81 -6.79 3.84 -11.44
C ILE A 81 -5.44 3.79 -10.74
N LEU A 82 -5.37 4.45 -9.60
CA LEU A 82 -4.21 4.44 -8.70
C LEU A 82 -4.54 3.67 -7.42
N LEU A 83 -3.76 2.62 -7.10
CA LEU A 83 -3.75 1.98 -5.80
C LEU A 83 -2.49 2.42 -5.06
N SER A 84 -2.63 3.10 -3.94
CA SER A 84 -1.49 3.63 -3.19
C SER A 84 -1.74 3.69 -1.69
N GLN A 85 -0.63 3.74 -0.95
CA GLN A 85 -0.61 3.82 0.49
C GLN A 85 -1.22 5.14 0.99
N PHE A 86 -1.99 5.07 2.10
CA PHE A 86 -2.63 6.24 2.70
C PHE A 86 -2.29 6.49 4.18
N SER A 87 -1.62 5.53 4.84
CA SER A 87 -1.18 5.65 6.24
C SER A 87 0.24 5.13 6.39
N TYR A 88 0.93 5.48 7.46
CA TYR A 88 2.20 4.85 7.77
C TYR A 88 1.96 3.44 8.35
N ALA A 89 2.84 2.50 8.00
CA ALA A 89 2.82 1.12 8.48
C ALA A 89 4.15 0.68 9.10
N ALA A 90 5.14 1.58 9.11
CA ALA A 90 6.46 1.35 9.70
C ALA A 90 6.65 2.22 10.95
N TRP A 91 7.66 1.91 11.73
CA TRP A 91 8.03 2.67 12.91
C TRP A 91 8.18 4.17 12.63
N LYS A 92 7.57 5.00 13.48
CA LYS A 92 7.55 6.47 13.41
C LYS A 92 7.88 7.09 14.78
N GLY A 93 9.08 6.80 15.27
CA GLY A 93 9.57 7.33 16.51
C GLY A 93 9.05 6.62 17.77
N GLY A 94 9.59 6.97 18.94
CA GLY A 94 9.18 6.47 20.24
C GLY A 94 7.86 7.06 20.73
N LYS A 95 7.45 6.73 21.97
CA LYS A 95 6.20 7.21 22.58
C LYS A 95 6.07 8.72 22.55
N ASP A 96 7.15 9.44 22.83
CA ASP A 96 7.18 10.90 22.92
C ASP A 96 7.16 11.61 21.56
N ASN A 97 7.26 10.87 20.44
CA ASN A 97 7.29 11.44 19.10
C ASN A 97 5.89 11.51 18.43
N SER A 98 4.83 11.81 19.20
CA SER A 98 3.45 11.87 18.69
C SER A 98 3.29 12.89 17.56
N GLU A 99 3.88 14.09 17.66
CA GLU A 99 3.81 15.11 16.60
C GLU A 99 4.51 14.64 15.31
N TYR A 100 5.60 13.89 15.39
CA TYR A 100 6.23 13.28 14.21
C TYR A 100 5.30 12.30 13.52
N ARG A 101 4.57 11.46 14.27
CA ARG A 101 3.58 10.53 13.69
C ARG A 101 2.43 11.26 13.03
N LYS A 102 1.94 12.35 13.63
CA LYS A 102 0.90 13.20 13.04
C LYS A 102 1.34 13.83 11.72
N ILE A 103 2.56 14.32 11.65
CA ILE A 103 3.15 14.85 10.41
C ILE A 103 3.25 13.74 9.37
N ALA A 104 3.79 12.56 9.72
CA ALA A 104 3.92 11.43 8.83
C ALA A 104 2.58 10.92 8.28
N ALA A 105 1.53 10.92 9.11
CA ALA A 105 0.17 10.58 8.68
C ALA A 105 -0.37 11.57 7.64
N LYS A 106 -0.19 12.88 7.88
CA LYS A 106 -0.57 13.94 6.95
C LYS A 106 0.19 13.85 5.63
N GLU A 107 1.49 13.57 5.68
CA GLU A 107 2.33 13.40 4.48
C GLU A 107 1.83 12.26 3.60
N LYS A 108 1.39 11.13 4.17
CA LYS A 108 0.84 10.01 3.39
C LYS A 108 -0.41 10.40 2.61
N ILE A 109 -1.31 11.18 3.22
CA ILE A 109 -2.50 11.70 2.53
C ILE A 109 -2.10 12.66 1.41
N ASN A 110 -1.20 13.60 1.68
CA ASN A 110 -0.71 14.57 0.68
C ASN A 110 -0.02 13.86 -0.50
N THR A 111 0.76 12.82 -0.21
CA THR A 111 1.41 12.00 -1.25
C THR A 111 0.39 11.34 -2.15
N LEU A 112 -0.64 10.69 -1.60
CA LEU A 112 -1.72 10.07 -2.37
C LEU A 112 -2.40 11.09 -3.30
N VAL A 113 -2.74 12.28 -2.79
CA VAL A 113 -3.36 13.37 -3.57
C VAL A 113 -2.43 13.87 -4.67
N ASN A 114 -1.14 14.06 -4.38
CA ASN A 114 -0.16 14.47 -5.39
C ASN A 114 0.02 13.40 -6.48
N GLN A 115 0.14 12.14 -6.11
CA GLN A 115 0.22 11.02 -7.05
C GLN A 115 -1.01 10.99 -7.97
N TYR A 116 -2.22 11.08 -7.41
CA TYR A 116 -3.46 11.13 -8.18
C TYR A 116 -3.45 12.27 -9.21
N LYS A 117 -3.14 13.49 -8.77
CA LYS A 117 -3.17 14.69 -9.64
C LYS A 117 -2.08 14.67 -10.70
N ILE A 118 -0.85 14.38 -10.31
CA ILE A 118 0.29 14.43 -11.23
C ILE A 118 0.22 13.27 -12.24
N LEU A 119 -0.16 12.07 -11.82
CA LEU A 119 -0.33 10.92 -12.70
C LEU A 119 -1.60 10.99 -13.56
N ASP A 120 -2.45 12.00 -13.32
CA ASP A 120 -3.68 12.24 -14.08
C ASP A 120 -4.65 11.07 -14.00
N CYS A 121 -4.86 10.58 -12.77
CA CYS A 121 -5.71 9.43 -12.52
C CYS A 121 -7.20 9.81 -12.52
N LYS A 122 -8.07 8.90 -12.96
CA LYS A 122 -9.53 9.07 -12.84
C LYS A 122 -10.02 8.70 -11.43
N TYR A 123 -9.42 7.68 -10.83
CA TYR A 123 -9.78 7.17 -9.51
C TYR A 123 -8.54 6.87 -8.67
N ALA A 124 -8.65 7.12 -7.37
CA ALA A 124 -7.69 6.63 -6.38
C ALA A 124 -8.37 5.62 -5.46
N VAL A 125 -7.76 4.46 -5.30
CA VAL A 125 -8.17 3.42 -4.35
C VAL A 125 -7.10 3.34 -3.28
N PRO A 126 -7.31 3.92 -2.08
CA PRO A 126 -6.40 3.80 -0.95
C PRO A 126 -6.19 2.33 -0.58
N PHE A 127 -4.93 1.92 -0.52
CA PHE A 127 -4.52 0.53 -0.41
C PHE A 127 -3.29 0.39 0.49
N ALA A 128 -3.02 -0.81 1.00
CA ALA A 128 -1.80 -1.14 1.73
C ALA A 128 -1.49 -0.30 2.97
N SER A 129 -2.50 0.08 3.77
CA SER A 129 -2.30 0.73 5.06
C SER A 129 -3.53 0.67 5.97
N PHE A 130 -4.33 -0.38 5.83
CA PHE A 130 -5.34 -0.73 6.82
C PHE A 130 -4.65 -1.39 7.99
N ILE A 131 -4.13 -0.60 8.93
CA ILE A 131 -3.16 -1.04 9.92
C ILE A 131 -3.67 -0.84 11.34
N TYR A 132 -3.22 -1.72 12.22
CA TYR A 132 -3.26 -1.62 13.67
C TYR A 132 -1.98 -2.20 14.25
N PHE A 133 -1.30 -1.43 15.10
CA PHE A 133 -0.13 -1.89 15.83
C PHE A 133 -0.59 -2.62 17.09
N SER A 134 -0.59 -3.96 17.06
CA SER A 134 -1.14 -4.83 18.11
C SER A 134 -0.15 -5.22 19.20
N ASN A 135 1.13 -4.90 19.06
CA ASN A 135 2.16 -5.25 20.04
C ASN A 135 2.26 -4.18 21.12
N SER A 136 2.38 -4.58 22.40
CA SER A 136 2.53 -3.67 23.54
C SER A 136 3.73 -2.72 23.45
N LEU A 137 4.76 -3.09 22.67
CA LEU A 137 5.94 -2.26 22.45
C LEU A 137 5.73 -1.15 21.42
N ASN A 138 4.71 -1.26 20.56
CA ASN A 138 4.46 -0.31 19.49
C ASN A 138 3.01 0.16 19.35
N ASN A 139 2.08 -0.29 20.21
CA ASN A 139 0.67 0.09 20.15
C ASN A 139 0.43 1.59 20.29
N TYR A 140 1.35 2.33 20.92
CA TYR A 140 1.30 3.79 20.96
C TYR A 140 1.33 4.44 19.58
N MET A 141 1.80 3.73 18.56
CA MET A 141 1.82 4.23 17.17
C MET A 141 0.44 4.28 16.53
N ASN A 142 -0.61 3.75 17.19
CA ASN A 142 -2.00 3.89 16.70
C ASN A 142 -2.57 5.30 16.89
N ASP A 143 -1.89 6.18 17.63
CA ASP A 143 -2.37 7.53 17.97
C ASP A 143 -2.67 8.43 16.75
N HIS A 144 -1.97 8.20 15.62
CA HIS A 144 -2.11 9.01 14.40
C HIS A 144 -2.20 8.20 13.10
N ILE A 145 -2.53 6.90 13.16
CA ILE A 145 -2.82 6.15 11.93
C ILE A 145 -4.00 6.77 11.18
N ASN A 146 -3.92 6.82 9.86
CA ASN A 146 -5.03 7.32 9.06
C ASN A 146 -6.16 6.29 8.99
N ASN A 147 -7.35 6.71 9.38
CA ASN A 147 -8.58 5.96 9.23
C ASN A 147 -9.12 6.13 7.79
N PRO A 148 -9.53 5.07 7.09
CA PRO A 148 -10.02 5.19 5.71
C PRO A 148 -11.29 6.04 5.57
N VAL A 149 -12.16 6.10 6.60
CA VAL A 149 -13.37 6.93 6.58
C VAL A 149 -13.03 8.40 6.72
N ASP A 150 -12.09 8.72 7.62
CA ASP A 150 -11.61 10.09 7.80
C ASP A 150 -10.84 10.57 6.58
N LEU A 151 -10.02 9.71 5.99
CA LEU A 151 -9.38 9.95 4.70
C LEU A 151 -10.41 10.30 3.63
N TYR A 152 -11.42 9.44 3.42
CA TYR A 152 -12.48 9.68 2.45
C TYR A 152 -13.15 11.03 2.64
N ASN A 153 -13.59 11.32 3.85
CA ASN A 153 -14.27 12.60 4.15
C ASN A 153 -13.37 13.81 3.91
N LYS A 154 -12.08 13.67 4.11
CA LYS A 154 -11.10 14.74 3.94
C LYS A 154 -10.81 15.07 2.47
N ILE A 155 -10.74 14.05 1.60
CA ILE A 155 -10.25 14.25 0.23
C ILE A 155 -11.30 14.01 -0.88
N LYS A 156 -12.49 13.51 -0.58
CA LYS A 156 -13.55 13.18 -1.57
C LYS A 156 -14.03 14.35 -2.42
N ASN A 157 -13.84 15.59 -1.95
CA ASN A 157 -14.16 16.80 -2.71
C ASN A 157 -12.98 17.31 -3.55
N GLU A 158 -11.80 16.72 -3.38
CA GLU A 158 -10.56 17.11 -4.05
C GLU A 158 -10.16 16.11 -5.14
N ILE A 159 -10.40 14.82 -4.91
CA ILE A 159 -10.09 13.74 -5.83
C ILE A 159 -11.20 12.66 -5.81
N ASN A 160 -11.30 11.88 -6.88
CA ASN A 160 -12.22 10.74 -6.94
C ASN A 160 -11.64 9.55 -6.18
N VAL A 161 -11.81 9.54 -4.86
CA VAL A 161 -11.34 8.48 -3.98
C VAL A 161 -12.42 7.43 -3.74
N ILE A 162 -12.07 6.16 -3.85
CA ILE A 162 -12.96 5.01 -3.64
C ILE A 162 -12.37 4.13 -2.52
N ILE A 163 -13.09 4.03 -1.41
CA ILE A 163 -12.74 3.13 -0.31
C ILE A 163 -13.45 1.80 -0.53
N MET A 164 -12.70 0.76 -0.70
CA MET A 164 -13.22 -0.60 -0.88
C MET A 164 -13.12 -1.43 0.40
N SER A 165 -14.11 -2.28 0.64
CA SER A 165 -14.05 -3.30 1.69
C SER A 165 -13.45 -4.62 1.16
N PRO A 166 -12.99 -5.53 2.03
CA PRO A 166 -12.54 -6.84 1.60
C PRO A 166 -13.62 -7.58 0.79
N ASN A 167 -13.20 -8.25 -0.28
CA ASN A 167 -14.04 -8.98 -1.23
C ASN A 167 -15.01 -8.12 -2.08
N GLU A 168 -14.98 -6.81 -1.95
CA GLU A 168 -15.73 -5.94 -2.84
C GLU A 168 -15.20 -6.04 -4.27
N LYS A 169 -16.12 -6.07 -5.24
CA LYS A 169 -15.80 -6.08 -6.67
C LYS A 169 -16.41 -4.85 -7.33
N GLN A 170 -15.61 -4.16 -8.11
CA GLN A 170 -16.00 -2.96 -8.84
C GLN A 170 -15.79 -3.14 -10.35
N ASN A 171 -16.60 -2.50 -11.17
CA ASN A 171 -16.35 -2.42 -12.59
C ASN A 171 -15.28 -1.34 -12.83
N LEU A 172 -14.21 -1.68 -13.55
CA LEU A 172 -13.10 -0.76 -13.81
C LEU A 172 -13.51 0.48 -14.59
N LYS A 173 -14.55 0.39 -15.44
CA LYS A 173 -15.02 1.51 -16.27
C LYS A 173 -15.73 2.59 -15.45
N ASP A 174 -16.37 2.20 -14.35
CA ASP A 174 -17.24 3.08 -13.58
C ASP A 174 -17.15 2.70 -12.09
N LEU A 175 -16.07 3.12 -11.45
CA LEU A 175 -15.90 2.92 -10.01
C LEU A 175 -16.81 3.89 -9.25
N THR A 176 -17.60 3.34 -8.33
CA THR A 176 -18.48 4.13 -7.47
C THR A 176 -18.25 3.81 -6.00
N GLN A 177 -18.36 4.84 -5.14
CA GLN A 177 -18.23 4.62 -3.71
C GLN A 177 -19.41 3.83 -3.18
N ASN A 178 -19.15 2.62 -2.70
CA ASN A 178 -20.15 1.82 -2.00
C ASN A 178 -20.30 2.31 -0.55
N PRO A 179 -21.50 2.77 -0.13
CA PRO A 179 -21.74 3.19 1.25
C PRO A 179 -21.50 2.09 2.30
N GLU A 180 -21.71 0.81 1.93
CA GLU A 180 -21.49 -0.32 2.82
C GLU A 180 -20.00 -0.47 3.16
N SER A 181 -19.10 -0.17 2.23
CA SER A 181 -17.66 -0.18 2.49
C SER A 181 -17.22 0.89 3.47
N ILE A 182 -17.82 2.08 3.39
CA ILE A 182 -17.61 3.13 4.40
C ILE A 182 -18.12 2.67 5.77
N ASN A 183 -19.33 2.08 5.84
CA ASN A 183 -19.89 1.56 7.08
C ASN A 183 -19.07 0.41 7.66
N PHE A 184 -18.55 -0.49 6.80
CA PHE A 184 -17.65 -1.56 7.21
C PHE A 184 -16.41 -1.00 7.93
N TRP A 185 -15.69 -0.08 7.31
CA TRP A 185 -14.48 0.49 7.89
C TRP A 185 -14.77 1.35 9.12
N LYS A 186 -15.89 2.09 9.11
CA LYS A 186 -16.34 2.84 10.29
C LYS A 186 -16.51 1.91 11.48
N SER A 187 -17.20 0.78 11.31
CA SER A 187 -17.41 -0.20 12.39
C SER A 187 -16.10 -0.80 12.91
N LYS A 188 -15.11 -1.03 12.03
CA LYS A 188 -13.80 -1.57 12.41
C LYS A 188 -12.98 -0.57 13.22
N TYR A 189 -12.87 0.67 12.74
CA TYR A 189 -12.06 1.69 13.39
C TYR A 189 -12.69 2.29 14.64
N GLN A 190 -14.02 2.29 14.79
CA GLN A 190 -14.69 2.67 16.03
C GLN A 190 -14.36 1.77 17.22
N ASN A 191 -13.93 0.56 16.98
CA ASN A 191 -13.59 -0.42 18.00
C ASN A 191 -12.09 -0.75 18.03
N ILE A 192 -11.25 0.06 17.40
CA ILE A 192 -9.83 -0.23 17.26
C ILE A 192 -9.14 -0.32 18.62
N ASP A 193 -9.54 0.51 19.59
CA ASP A 193 -8.98 0.50 20.95
C ASP A 193 -9.37 -0.72 21.77
N LYS A 194 -10.36 -1.49 21.29
CA LYS A 194 -10.79 -2.74 21.92
C LYS A 194 -10.10 -3.98 21.33
N LEU A 195 -9.29 -3.79 20.30
CA LEU A 195 -8.53 -4.87 19.71
C LEU A 195 -7.47 -5.38 20.70
N PRO A 196 -7.19 -6.69 20.70
CA PRO A 196 -6.21 -7.27 21.62
C PRO A 196 -4.82 -6.69 21.38
N ILE A 197 -4.11 -6.41 22.47
CA ILE A 197 -2.69 -6.05 22.46
C ILE A 197 -1.91 -7.31 22.83
N GLU A 198 -1.01 -7.70 21.95
CA GLU A 198 -0.16 -8.86 22.16
C GLU A 198 1.09 -8.47 22.95
N ASN A 199 1.37 -9.21 24.01
CA ASN A 199 2.59 -9.09 24.78
C ASN A 199 3.57 -10.18 24.31
N PHE A 200 4.63 -9.78 23.64
CA PHE A 200 5.72 -10.69 23.32
C PHE A 200 6.74 -10.68 24.45
N ASN A 201 6.74 -11.72 25.27
CA ASN A 201 7.76 -11.99 26.28
C ASN A 201 8.88 -12.85 25.66
N PHE A 202 9.46 -12.43 24.55
CA PHE A 202 10.64 -13.07 24.02
C PHE A 202 11.89 -12.48 24.68
N THR A 203 12.55 -13.26 25.49
CA THR A 203 13.98 -13.07 25.74
C THR A 203 14.73 -13.74 24.59
N VAL A 204 15.37 -12.96 23.76
CA VAL A 204 16.30 -13.49 22.76
C VAL A 204 17.56 -13.87 23.52
N ASP A 205 17.87 -15.17 23.57
CA ASP A 205 19.15 -15.62 24.08
C ASP A 205 20.25 -15.23 23.07
N TYR A 206 21.07 -14.27 23.50
CA TYR A 206 22.15 -13.71 22.67
C TYR A 206 23.17 -14.78 22.25
N GLU A 207 23.47 -15.77 23.10
CA GLU A 207 24.41 -16.84 22.79
C GLU A 207 23.83 -17.79 21.71
N ASN A 208 22.55 -18.07 21.76
CA ASN A 208 21.88 -18.84 20.69
C ASN A 208 21.81 -18.09 19.36
N LEU A 209 21.66 -16.76 19.38
CA LEU A 209 21.75 -15.96 18.15
C LEU A 209 23.15 -15.99 17.55
N LYS A 210 24.18 -15.86 18.38
CA LYS A 210 25.59 -15.88 17.94
C LYS A 210 25.94 -17.20 17.27
N LEU A 211 25.53 -18.33 17.84
CA LEU A 211 25.74 -19.67 17.27
C LEU A 211 25.05 -19.89 15.90
N GLN A 212 24.03 -19.09 15.54
CA GLN A 212 23.40 -19.18 14.23
C GLN A 212 24.06 -18.31 13.15
N TYR A 213 24.99 -17.43 13.53
CA TYR A 213 25.74 -16.56 12.63
C TYR A 213 27.18 -17.00 12.38
N GLU A 214 27.70 -17.95 13.16
CA GLU A 214 28.97 -18.64 12.93
C GLU A 214 28.76 -19.89 12.05
#